data_93843b7ecc5cfa200cb8953892e65a90
#
_entry.id   93843b7ecc5cfa200cb8953892e65a90
#
_cell.length_a   1.000
_cell.length_b   1.000
_cell.length_c   1.000
_cell.angle_alpha   90.00
_cell.angle_beta   90.00
_cell.angle_gamma   90.00
#
_symmetry.space_group_name_H-M   'P 1'
#
loop_
_entity.id
_entity.type
_entity.pdbx_description
1 polymer ?
#
loop_
_entity_poly.entity_id
_entity_poly.type
_entity_poly.pdbx_seq_one_letter_code
_entity_poly.pdbx_strand_id
1 'polypeptide(L)'
;MTRRTDWAEYDRLDAPQERGRGGHGGPEGADDGAYGGELSRGERGSPGRGGRGRRRRRGFGEPPGDAQDGGPSSSSRAEPGESSGDPAERARAICLRLLTGTPRTRKQLADALRKREIPDEVAEEVLSRFEEVGLIDDGAFAGAWVESRHHGRGLARRALAQELRTKGVDSTLIDEAVAQLDSEQEEATARELVARKLRATRGLDRDKRLRRLAGMLARKGYSEGMALRVVRQALEEEGEETEFLTDGEYEG
;
A
#
# COMPACT_ATOMS: atom_id res chain seq x y z
N MET A 1 7.60 -15.05 23.72
CA MET A 1 8.38 -14.06 22.92
C MET A 1 7.62 -13.85 21.62
N THR A 2 6.75 -12.87 21.59
CA THR A 2 5.95 -12.49 20.39
C THR A 2 6.88 -11.75 19.42
N ARG A 3 7.11 -12.33 18.24
CA ARG A 3 7.83 -11.63 17.17
C ARG A 3 6.99 -10.43 16.75
N ARG A 4 7.54 -9.25 16.92
CA ARG A 4 6.94 -8.01 16.42
C ARG A 4 6.94 -8.10 14.89
N THR A 5 5.77 -8.26 14.31
CA THR A 5 5.61 -8.38 12.85
C THR A 5 5.92 -7.02 12.24
N ASP A 6 6.93 -6.94 11.37
CA ASP A 6 7.28 -5.70 10.65
C ASP A 6 6.33 -5.48 9.48
N TRP A 7 5.28 -4.70 9.72
CA TRP A 7 4.26 -4.36 8.74
C TRP A 7 4.77 -3.45 7.60
N ALA A 8 5.97 -2.87 7.74
CA ALA A 8 6.59 -2.08 6.68
C ALA A 8 6.98 -2.93 5.47
N GLU A 9 7.27 -4.22 5.69
CA GLU A 9 7.53 -5.18 4.62
C GLU A 9 6.25 -5.58 3.88
N TYR A 10 5.10 -5.57 4.57
CA TYR A 10 3.79 -5.87 4.01
C TYR A 10 3.37 -4.87 2.92
N ASP A 11 3.70 -3.58 3.08
CA ASP A 11 3.40 -2.54 2.09
C ASP A 11 4.11 -2.73 0.76
N ARG A 12 5.27 -3.39 0.76
CA ARG A 12 6.03 -3.66 -0.48
C ARG A 12 5.45 -4.83 -1.27
N LEU A 13 4.77 -5.75 -0.59
CA LEU A 13 4.20 -6.95 -1.21
C LEU A 13 2.79 -6.72 -1.77
N ASP A 14 2.06 -5.73 -1.26
CA ASP A 14 0.68 -5.42 -1.65
C ASP A 14 0.58 -4.21 -2.59
N ALA A 15 1.70 -3.56 -2.92
CA ALA A 15 1.75 -2.52 -3.93
C ALA A 15 1.47 -3.13 -5.31
N PRO A 16 0.48 -2.62 -6.07
CA PRO A 16 0.31 -3.04 -7.45
C PRO A 16 1.63 -2.76 -8.19
N GLN A 17 2.19 -3.79 -8.82
CA GLN A 17 3.37 -3.61 -9.68
C GLN A 17 2.95 -2.72 -10.85
N GLU A 18 3.19 -1.44 -10.74
CA GLU A 18 3.17 -0.53 -11.88
C GLU A 18 4.25 -1.00 -12.84
N ARG A 19 3.80 -1.63 -13.92
CA ARG A 19 4.65 -1.94 -15.07
C ARG A 19 5.26 -0.64 -15.55
N GLY A 20 6.57 -0.54 -15.42
CA GLY A 20 7.36 0.61 -15.74
C GLY A 20 7.00 1.25 -17.09
N ARG A 21 6.67 2.52 -17.02
CA ARG A 21 6.76 3.43 -18.14
C ARG A 21 7.84 4.45 -17.76
N GLY A 22 9.01 4.23 -18.30
CA GLY A 22 10.13 5.13 -18.14
C GLY A 22 9.84 6.49 -18.75
N GLY A 23 10.46 7.53 -18.21
CA GLY A 23 10.58 8.81 -18.88
C GLY A 23 10.63 10.00 -17.94
N HIS A 24 11.82 10.38 -17.55
CA HIS A 24 12.38 11.74 -17.52
C HIS A 24 11.59 12.88 -16.85
N GLY A 25 12.16 13.41 -15.80
CA GLY A 25 12.75 14.77 -15.81
C GLY A 25 11.89 15.93 -15.39
N GLY A 26 12.20 16.52 -14.24
CA GLY A 26 12.30 17.93 -14.05
C GLY A 26 11.10 18.68 -13.50
N PRO A 27 11.39 19.81 -12.91
CA PRO A 27 10.68 20.26 -11.71
C PRO A 27 9.73 21.42 -12.00
N GLU A 28 8.98 21.77 -10.93
CA GLU A 28 8.36 23.07 -10.67
C GLU A 28 7.24 23.56 -11.60
N GLY A 29 6.22 24.05 -10.96
CA GLY A 29 5.28 24.99 -11.52
C GLY A 29 3.90 24.86 -10.90
N ALA A 30 3.64 25.77 -10.00
CA ALA A 30 2.32 26.22 -9.65
C ALA A 30 1.48 26.44 -10.92
N ASP A 31 0.20 26.22 -10.89
CA ASP A 31 -0.72 27.37 -10.95
C ASP A 31 -2.18 26.93 -10.94
N ASP A 32 -2.92 27.83 -10.46
CA ASP A 32 -4.36 27.92 -10.33
C ASP A 32 -5.09 27.88 -11.68
N GLY A 33 -6.37 27.50 -11.60
CA GLY A 33 -7.31 28.37 -12.23
C GLY A 33 -8.21 27.81 -13.30
N ALA A 34 -9.46 27.88 -12.96
CA ALA A 34 -10.56 28.34 -13.79
C ALA A 34 -11.23 27.38 -14.78
N TYR A 35 -12.48 27.24 -14.50
CA TYR A 35 -13.63 26.90 -15.34
C TYR A 35 -13.62 27.60 -16.71
N GLY A 36 -14.13 26.88 -17.71
CA GLY A 36 -14.68 27.52 -18.90
C GLY A 36 -14.59 26.67 -20.16
N GLY A 37 -15.58 26.00 -20.52
CA GLY A 37 -16.45 25.97 -21.67
C GLY A 37 -15.87 25.87 -23.07
N GLU A 38 -16.56 25.01 -23.81
CA GLU A 38 -16.92 25.06 -25.24
C GLU A 38 -16.00 24.46 -26.31
N LEU A 39 -16.54 23.39 -26.85
CA LEU A 39 -16.72 23.01 -28.28
C LEU A 39 -15.83 23.67 -29.35
N SER A 40 -15.08 22.83 -30.10
CA SER A 40 -15.16 22.75 -31.56
C SER A 40 -14.10 21.81 -32.19
N ARG A 41 -14.55 20.78 -32.81
CA ARG A 41 -14.40 20.29 -34.19
C ARG A 41 -13.17 20.72 -35.02
N GLY A 42 -12.49 19.73 -35.63
CA GLY A 42 -11.62 19.90 -36.83
C GLY A 42 -10.45 18.92 -36.83
N GLU A 43 -10.54 17.81 -37.42
CA GLU A 43 -10.15 17.30 -38.76
C GLU A 43 -8.65 17.39 -39.12
N ARG A 44 -8.14 16.19 -39.49
CA ARG A 44 -7.17 15.85 -40.57
C ARG A 44 -5.66 16.01 -40.31
N GLY A 45 -4.96 14.89 -40.61
CA GLY A 45 -3.66 14.93 -41.25
C GLY A 45 -2.64 13.89 -40.80
N SER A 46 -2.61 12.69 -41.42
CA SER A 46 -1.39 11.89 -41.64
C SER A 46 -0.67 12.43 -42.89
N PRO A 47 0.50 11.98 -43.34
CA PRO A 47 1.43 10.89 -42.92
C PRO A 47 2.94 11.25 -43.09
N GLY A 48 3.85 10.31 -42.80
CA GLY A 48 5.24 10.34 -43.33
C GLY A 48 6.23 9.55 -42.49
N ARG A 49 6.52 8.35 -42.83
CA ARG A 49 7.61 7.72 -43.64
C ARG A 49 9.05 7.89 -43.14
N GLY A 50 9.73 6.75 -43.02
CA GLY A 50 11.16 6.54 -43.24
C GLY A 50 11.95 6.28 -41.96
N GLY A 51 12.81 5.29 -41.85
CA GLY A 51 13.57 4.45 -42.69
C GLY A 51 14.56 3.59 -41.92
N ARG A 52 14.66 2.39 -42.32
CA ARG A 52 15.79 1.45 -42.47
C ARG A 52 17.09 1.66 -41.66
N GLY A 53 17.57 0.58 -41.03
CA GLY A 53 18.95 0.41 -40.62
C GLY A 53 19.30 -1.03 -40.26
N ARG A 54 19.54 -1.87 -41.27
CA ARG A 54 20.16 -3.20 -41.14
C ARG A 54 21.65 -3.01 -40.81
N ARG A 55 22.21 -3.85 -39.95
CA ARG A 55 23.58 -4.38 -40.15
C ARG A 55 23.73 -5.79 -39.55
N ARG A 56 24.04 -6.68 -40.49
CA ARG A 56 24.56 -8.05 -40.31
C ARG A 56 26.05 -8.01 -39.97
N ARG A 57 26.55 -9.03 -39.26
CA ARG A 57 27.82 -9.79 -39.51
C ARG A 57 27.74 -11.02 -38.60
N ARG A 58 27.69 -12.20 -39.14
CA ARG A 58 28.60 -13.12 -39.85
C ARG A 58 29.93 -13.37 -39.12
N GLY A 59 30.13 -14.63 -38.80
CA GLY A 59 31.34 -15.41 -39.05
C GLY A 59 31.57 -16.48 -38.00
N PHE A 60 31.31 -17.70 -38.27
CA PHE A 60 32.14 -18.73 -38.87
C PHE A 60 33.10 -19.40 -37.90
N GLY A 61 32.98 -20.78 -37.80
CA GLY A 61 34.06 -21.67 -37.41
C GLY A 61 33.63 -22.92 -36.69
N GLU A 62 33.25 -23.98 -37.42
CA GLU A 62 33.39 -25.41 -37.07
C GLU A 62 34.46 -26.01 -37.99
N PRO A 63 34.93 -27.26 -37.86
CA PRO A 63 34.75 -28.41 -37.00
C PRO A 63 36.11 -29.15 -36.66
N PRO A 64 36.21 -30.48 -36.54
CA PRO A 64 35.57 -31.53 -35.77
C PRO A 64 36.59 -32.39 -34.95
N GLY A 65 36.10 -33.36 -34.15
CA GLY A 65 36.98 -34.40 -33.62
C GLY A 65 36.29 -35.32 -32.60
N ASP A 66 36.08 -36.54 -33.02
CA ASP A 66 35.65 -37.75 -32.34
C ASP A 66 36.23 -38.00 -30.94
N ALA A 67 35.44 -38.59 -30.04
CA ALA A 67 35.65 -39.89 -29.45
C ALA A 67 34.62 -40.19 -28.34
N GLN A 68 34.00 -41.34 -28.48
CA GLN A 68 33.21 -42.12 -27.54
C GLN A 68 33.84 -42.18 -26.13
N ASP A 69 33.05 -42.12 -25.06
CA ASP A 69 32.86 -43.27 -24.19
C ASP A 69 31.76 -43.01 -23.13
N GLY A 70 31.09 -44.10 -22.77
CA GLY A 70 29.86 -44.22 -22.08
C GLY A 70 29.86 -43.88 -20.59
N GLY A 71 28.66 -43.58 -20.13
CA GLY A 71 28.28 -43.55 -18.74
C GLY A 71 26.90 -42.96 -18.58
N PRO A 72 25.89 -43.70 -18.12
CA PRO A 72 24.57 -43.11 -17.89
C PRO A 72 24.57 -42.35 -16.56
N SER A 73 24.88 -41.08 -16.60
CA SER A 73 24.50 -40.16 -15.53
C SER A 73 23.05 -39.78 -15.74
N SER A 74 22.18 -40.56 -15.16
CA SER A 74 20.79 -40.14 -14.93
C SER A 74 20.76 -38.99 -13.93
N SER A 75 21.07 -37.81 -14.44
CA SER A 75 20.57 -36.57 -13.84
C SER A 75 19.07 -36.49 -14.13
N SER A 76 18.29 -37.16 -13.33
CA SER A 76 16.88 -36.87 -13.20
C SER A 76 16.79 -35.44 -12.72
N ARG A 77 16.83 -34.50 -13.67
CA ARG A 77 16.24 -33.21 -13.51
C ARG A 77 14.75 -33.50 -13.30
N ALA A 78 14.38 -33.64 -12.04
CA ALA A 78 12.97 -33.63 -11.65
C ALA A 78 12.40 -32.32 -12.20
N GLU A 79 11.79 -32.43 -13.37
CA GLU A 79 10.72 -31.52 -13.76
C GLU A 79 9.84 -31.41 -12.51
N PRO A 80 9.41 -30.20 -12.08
CA PRO A 80 8.34 -30.11 -11.10
C PRO A 80 7.11 -30.68 -11.79
N GLY A 81 6.98 -32.00 -11.73
CA GLY A 81 5.82 -32.74 -12.20
C GLY A 81 4.61 -32.06 -11.59
N GLU A 82 3.67 -31.74 -12.44
CA GLU A 82 2.28 -31.50 -12.07
C GLU A 82 1.91 -32.52 -11.02
N SER A 83 1.99 -32.12 -9.75
CA SER A 83 1.56 -32.97 -8.67
C SER A 83 0.05 -33.07 -8.80
N SER A 84 -0.41 -34.17 -9.41
CA SER A 84 -1.78 -34.66 -9.30
C SER A 84 -2.05 -35.07 -7.85
N GLY A 85 -1.54 -34.32 -6.90
CA GLY A 85 -1.79 -34.44 -5.49
C GLY A 85 -3.18 -33.98 -5.17
N ASP A 86 -3.77 -34.56 -4.16
CA ASP A 86 -5.02 -34.18 -3.57
C ASP A 86 -5.17 -32.64 -3.54
N PRO A 87 -6.22 -32.05 -4.14
CA PRO A 87 -6.44 -30.60 -4.11
C PRO A 87 -6.38 -30.00 -2.70
N ALA A 88 -6.79 -30.76 -1.68
CA ALA A 88 -6.70 -30.34 -0.28
C ALA A 88 -5.26 -30.24 0.21
N GLU A 89 -4.38 -31.15 -0.15
CA GLU A 89 -2.94 -31.08 0.18
C GLU A 89 -2.28 -29.88 -0.50
N ARG A 90 -2.61 -29.63 -1.75
CA ARG A 90 -2.13 -28.45 -2.49
C ARG A 90 -2.61 -27.15 -1.83
N ALA A 91 -3.87 -27.08 -1.44
CA ALA A 91 -4.44 -25.92 -0.74
C ALA A 91 -3.73 -25.67 0.59
N ARG A 92 -3.53 -26.71 1.41
CA ARG A 92 -2.80 -26.62 2.69
C ARG A 92 -1.38 -26.10 2.50
N ALA A 93 -0.64 -26.67 1.55
CA ALA A 93 0.74 -26.27 1.25
C ALA A 93 0.83 -24.80 0.80
N ILE A 94 -0.11 -24.33 -0.01
CA ILE A 94 -0.21 -22.94 -0.46
C ILE A 94 -0.46 -22.01 0.73
N CYS A 95 -1.47 -22.30 1.56
CA CYS A 95 -1.81 -21.48 2.72
C CYS A 95 -0.66 -21.41 3.74
N LEU A 96 -0.05 -22.54 4.10
CA LEU A 96 1.08 -22.57 5.02
C LEU A 96 2.25 -21.73 4.51
N ARG A 97 2.59 -21.84 3.22
CA ARG A 97 3.64 -21.02 2.62
C ARG A 97 3.33 -19.53 2.68
N LEU A 98 2.07 -19.14 2.46
CA LEU A 98 1.65 -17.74 2.51
C LEU A 98 1.66 -17.18 3.94
N LEU A 99 1.23 -17.98 4.91
CA LEU A 99 1.20 -17.60 6.33
C LEU A 99 2.58 -17.57 6.98
N THR A 100 3.56 -18.33 6.45
CA THR A 100 4.94 -18.29 6.95
C THR A 100 5.60 -16.92 6.73
N GLY A 101 5.24 -16.21 5.65
CA GLY A 101 5.81 -14.90 5.33
C GLY A 101 5.17 -13.78 6.14
N THR A 102 3.85 -13.64 6.07
CA THR A 102 3.10 -12.55 6.69
C THR A 102 1.71 -13.01 7.10
N PRO A 103 1.13 -12.44 8.16
CA PRO A 103 -0.28 -12.69 8.50
C PRO A 103 -1.19 -12.29 7.32
N ARG A 104 -2.22 -13.11 7.08
CA ARG A 104 -3.19 -12.90 6.00
C ARG A 104 -4.60 -13.16 6.48
N THR A 105 -5.54 -12.43 5.90
CA THR A 105 -6.96 -12.67 6.16
C THR A 105 -7.43 -13.92 5.42
N ARG A 106 -8.53 -14.49 5.94
CA ARG A 106 -9.23 -15.60 5.29
C ARG A 106 -9.55 -15.30 3.83
N LYS A 107 -10.06 -14.10 3.55
CA LYS A 107 -10.36 -13.66 2.18
C LYS A 107 -9.12 -13.64 1.29
N GLN A 108 -8.00 -13.13 1.77
CA GLN A 108 -6.76 -13.09 0.98
C GLN A 108 -6.24 -14.49 0.65
N LEU A 109 -6.40 -15.44 1.54
CA LEU A 109 -6.05 -16.84 1.29
C LEU A 109 -7.03 -17.49 0.30
N ALA A 110 -8.34 -17.26 0.45
CA ALA A 110 -9.35 -17.72 -0.50
C ALA A 110 -9.06 -17.21 -1.93
N ASP A 111 -8.77 -15.91 -2.07
CA ASP A 111 -8.40 -15.30 -3.35
C ASP A 111 -7.10 -15.91 -3.92
N ALA A 112 -6.14 -16.27 -3.06
CA ALA A 112 -4.90 -16.90 -3.47
C ALA A 112 -5.10 -18.36 -3.93
N LEU A 113 -6.02 -19.09 -3.31
CA LEU A 113 -6.39 -20.46 -3.71
C LEU A 113 -7.16 -20.46 -5.02
N ARG A 114 -8.13 -19.54 -5.18
CA ARG A 114 -8.88 -19.38 -6.43
C ARG A 114 -7.97 -19.04 -7.62
N LYS A 115 -6.98 -18.17 -7.44
CA LYS A 115 -5.97 -17.87 -8.48
C LYS A 115 -5.12 -19.07 -8.89
N ARG A 116 -5.13 -20.15 -8.09
CA ARG A 116 -4.40 -21.40 -8.36
C ARG A 116 -5.32 -22.55 -8.72
N GLU A 117 -6.57 -22.20 -9.08
CA GLU A 117 -7.57 -23.15 -9.57
C GLU A 117 -7.86 -24.27 -8.56
N ILE A 118 -7.77 -23.99 -7.26
CA ILE A 118 -8.26 -24.88 -6.23
C ILE A 118 -9.78 -24.78 -6.18
N PRO A 119 -10.52 -25.91 -6.22
CA PRO A 119 -11.99 -25.90 -6.11
C PRO A 119 -12.46 -25.18 -4.85
N ASP A 120 -13.51 -24.36 -4.97
CA ASP A 120 -14.00 -23.52 -3.87
C ASP A 120 -14.41 -24.35 -2.64
N GLU A 121 -15.02 -25.52 -2.84
CA GLU A 121 -15.41 -26.44 -1.73
C GLU A 121 -14.18 -26.90 -0.95
N VAL A 122 -13.11 -27.30 -1.64
CA VAL A 122 -11.85 -27.72 -1.01
C VAL A 122 -11.17 -26.56 -0.31
N ALA A 123 -11.17 -25.38 -0.94
CA ALA A 123 -10.62 -24.17 -0.35
C ALA A 123 -11.33 -23.82 0.96
N GLU A 124 -12.67 -23.88 0.97
CA GLU A 124 -13.50 -23.58 2.14
C GLU A 124 -13.23 -24.54 3.30
N GLU A 125 -13.16 -25.85 3.02
CA GLU A 125 -12.85 -26.86 4.04
C GLU A 125 -11.47 -26.60 4.68
N VAL A 126 -10.43 -26.34 3.86
CA VAL A 126 -9.09 -26.09 4.36
C VAL A 126 -9.01 -24.79 5.16
N LEU A 127 -9.67 -23.72 4.69
CA LEU A 127 -9.67 -22.43 5.39
C LEU A 127 -10.41 -22.52 6.71
N SER A 128 -11.56 -23.18 6.77
CA SER A 128 -12.32 -23.40 7.99
C SER A 128 -11.49 -24.19 9.01
N ARG A 129 -10.78 -25.22 8.55
CA ARG A 129 -9.90 -25.96 9.45
C ARG A 129 -8.75 -25.12 9.99
N PHE A 130 -8.21 -24.19 9.18
CA PHE A 130 -7.14 -23.28 9.61
C PHE A 130 -7.64 -22.24 10.61
N GLU A 131 -8.89 -21.80 10.51
CA GLU A 131 -9.54 -20.95 11.53
C GLU A 131 -9.74 -21.73 12.84
N GLU A 132 -10.29 -22.94 12.80
CA GLU A 132 -10.50 -23.78 13.97
C GLU A 132 -9.22 -24.04 14.78
N VAL A 133 -8.07 -24.18 14.11
CA VAL A 133 -6.79 -24.38 14.77
C VAL A 133 -6.02 -23.09 15.04
N GLY A 134 -6.62 -21.93 14.76
CA GLY A 134 -6.03 -20.60 15.02
C GLY A 134 -4.85 -20.22 14.13
N LEU A 135 -4.69 -20.85 12.96
CA LEU A 135 -3.71 -20.44 11.95
C LEU A 135 -4.18 -19.22 11.15
N ILE A 136 -5.49 -19.03 11.06
CA ILE A 136 -6.16 -17.85 10.53
C ILE A 136 -6.95 -17.23 11.67
N ASP A 137 -6.72 -15.96 11.93
CA ASP A 137 -7.45 -15.16 12.90
C ASP A 137 -7.60 -13.73 12.38
N ASP A 138 -8.74 -13.47 11.75
CA ASP A 138 -9.02 -12.17 11.14
C ASP A 138 -9.22 -11.07 12.21
N GLY A 139 -9.63 -11.42 13.43
CA GLY A 139 -9.73 -10.49 14.56
C GLY A 139 -8.35 -10.05 15.06
N ALA A 140 -7.45 -11.01 15.31
CA ALA A 140 -6.08 -10.71 15.68
C ALA A 140 -5.34 -9.94 14.57
N PHE A 141 -5.59 -10.29 13.30
CA PHE A 141 -5.08 -9.55 12.15
C PHE A 141 -5.56 -8.09 12.18
N ALA A 142 -6.86 -7.86 12.39
CA ALA A 142 -7.45 -6.51 12.39
C ALA A 142 -6.89 -5.66 13.53
N GLY A 143 -6.78 -6.19 14.75
CA GLY A 143 -6.19 -5.49 15.88
C GLY A 143 -4.74 -5.07 15.64
N ALA A 144 -3.90 -6.01 15.20
CA ALA A 144 -2.50 -5.74 14.87
C ALA A 144 -2.35 -4.74 13.71
N TRP A 145 -3.26 -4.80 12.72
CA TRP A 145 -3.30 -3.83 11.61
C TRP A 145 -3.59 -2.42 12.11
N VAL A 146 -4.62 -2.25 12.95
CA VAL A 146 -5.01 -0.96 13.54
C VAL A 146 -3.84 -0.36 14.31
N GLU A 147 -3.23 -1.12 15.22
CA GLU A 147 -2.10 -0.67 16.02
C GLU A 147 -0.94 -0.20 15.14
N SER A 148 -0.50 -1.04 14.20
CA SER A 148 0.63 -0.75 13.33
C SER A 148 0.40 0.48 12.45
N ARG A 149 -0.79 0.60 11.83
CA ARG A 149 -1.10 1.69 10.91
C ARG A 149 -1.38 3.01 11.61
N HIS A 150 -2.03 2.96 12.78
CA HIS A 150 -2.21 4.16 13.59
C HIS A 150 -0.87 4.74 14.02
N HIS A 151 0.01 3.94 14.66
CA HIS A 151 1.32 4.41 15.11
C HIS A 151 2.26 4.77 13.95
N GLY A 152 2.33 3.94 12.92
CA GLY A 152 3.28 4.13 11.82
C GLY A 152 2.89 5.24 10.85
N ARG A 153 1.61 5.37 10.52
CA ARG A 153 1.10 6.31 9.50
C ARG A 153 0.17 7.38 10.04
N GLY A 154 -0.25 7.28 11.28
CA GLY A 154 -1.24 8.18 11.88
C GLY A 154 -2.59 8.12 11.19
N LEU A 155 -3.05 6.91 10.82
CA LEU A 155 -4.38 6.74 10.25
C LEU A 155 -5.43 6.73 11.35
N ALA A 156 -6.55 7.40 11.10
CA ALA A 156 -7.70 7.45 11.97
C ALA A 156 -8.64 6.26 11.73
N ARG A 157 -9.55 6.00 12.66
CA ARG A 157 -10.50 4.87 12.63
C ARG A 157 -11.19 4.68 11.28
N ARG A 158 -11.65 5.77 10.65
CA ARG A 158 -12.35 5.70 9.36
C ARG A 158 -11.47 5.15 8.23
N ALA A 159 -10.21 5.57 8.14
CA ALA A 159 -9.28 5.07 7.12
C ALA A 159 -8.86 3.63 7.42
N LEU A 160 -8.64 3.29 8.69
CA LEU A 160 -8.30 1.93 9.13
C LEU A 160 -9.43 0.95 8.80
N ALA A 161 -10.68 1.30 9.11
CA ALA A 161 -11.84 0.49 8.74
C ALA A 161 -11.93 0.27 7.22
N GLN A 162 -11.63 1.29 6.42
CA GLN A 162 -11.64 1.17 4.97
C GLN A 162 -10.52 0.23 4.46
N GLU A 163 -9.31 0.33 5.03
CA GLU A 163 -8.23 -0.59 4.68
C GLU A 163 -8.59 -2.04 5.02
N LEU A 164 -9.16 -2.29 6.21
CA LEU A 164 -9.59 -3.63 6.65
C LEU A 164 -10.71 -4.21 5.76
N ARG A 165 -11.69 -3.38 5.35
CA ARG A 165 -12.71 -3.80 4.38
C ARG A 165 -12.08 -4.24 3.05
N THR A 166 -11.10 -3.51 2.57
CA THR A 166 -10.37 -3.88 1.35
C THR A 166 -9.65 -5.22 1.47
N LYS A 167 -9.17 -5.54 2.68
CA LYS A 167 -8.56 -6.84 2.99
C LYS A 167 -9.56 -7.95 3.24
N GLY A 168 -10.84 -7.63 3.30
CA GLY A 168 -11.95 -8.57 3.41
C GLY A 168 -12.20 -9.09 4.81
N VAL A 169 -11.81 -8.33 5.82
CA VAL A 169 -12.20 -8.58 7.21
C VAL A 169 -13.69 -8.30 7.40
N ASP A 170 -14.36 -9.11 8.22
CA ASP A 170 -15.77 -8.93 8.56
C ASP A 170 -16.03 -7.60 9.28
N SER A 171 -17.21 -7.02 9.05
CA SER A 171 -17.57 -5.72 9.61
C SER A 171 -17.59 -5.69 11.13
N THR A 172 -18.02 -6.76 11.78
CA THR A 172 -18.04 -6.86 13.25
C THR A 172 -16.62 -6.82 13.81
N LEU A 173 -15.70 -7.61 13.23
CA LEU A 173 -14.29 -7.61 13.61
C LEU A 173 -13.60 -6.27 13.34
N ILE A 174 -13.99 -5.59 12.26
CA ILE A 174 -13.49 -4.23 11.96
C ILE A 174 -13.93 -3.27 13.05
N ASP A 175 -15.22 -3.26 13.40
CA ASP A 175 -15.76 -2.35 14.41
C ASP A 175 -15.13 -2.59 15.78
N GLU A 176 -14.93 -3.84 16.18
CA GLU A 176 -14.21 -4.22 17.39
C GLU A 176 -12.76 -3.75 17.40
N ALA A 177 -12.05 -3.96 16.28
CA ALA A 177 -10.65 -3.56 16.17
C ALA A 177 -10.46 -2.04 16.20
N VAL A 178 -11.30 -1.25 15.49
CA VAL A 178 -11.19 0.20 15.49
C VAL A 178 -11.71 0.86 16.77
N ALA A 179 -12.59 0.17 17.54
CA ALA A 179 -13.05 0.65 18.83
C ALA A 179 -11.95 0.69 19.89
N GLN A 180 -10.86 -0.08 19.71
CA GLN A 180 -9.69 -0.06 20.61
C GLN A 180 -8.95 1.29 20.55
N LEU A 181 -9.12 2.06 19.47
CA LEU A 181 -8.56 3.39 19.32
C LEU A 181 -9.55 4.42 19.85
N ASP A 182 -9.28 4.99 21.02
CA ASP A 182 -10.14 6.01 21.60
C ASP A 182 -10.00 7.39 20.89
N SER A 183 -10.92 8.30 21.21
CA SER A 183 -10.96 9.63 20.59
C SER A 183 -9.80 10.52 21.03
N GLU A 184 -9.26 10.32 22.23
CA GLU A 184 -8.14 11.10 22.75
C GLU A 184 -6.85 10.72 22.07
N GLN A 185 -6.63 9.43 21.82
CA GLN A 185 -5.49 8.90 21.06
C GLN A 185 -5.53 9.40 19.61
N GLU A 186 -6.70 9.38 18.97
CA GLU A 186 -6.86 9.96 17.62
C GLU A 186 -6.51 11.44 17.61
N GLU A 187 -7.02 12.20 18.58
CA GLU A 187 -6.76 13.65 18.67
C GLU A 187 -5.30 13.97 18.96
N ALA A 188 -4.66 13.23 19.87
CA ALA A 188 -3.23 13.39 20.14
C ALA A 188 -2.38 13.13 18.88
N THR A 189 -2.67 12.04 18.15
CA THR A 189 -2.00 11.74 16.89
C THR A 189 -2.27 12.81 15.82
N ALA A 190 -3.48 13.37 15.76
CA ALA A 190 -3.81 14.46 14.86
C ALA A 190 -2.98 15.72 15.16
N ARG A 191 -2.84 16.10 16.44
CA ARG A 191 -1.98 17.23 16.88
C ARG A 191 -0.53 17.04 16.45
N GLU A 192 0.03 15.85 16.67
CA GLU A 192 1.39 15.54 16.24
C GLU A 192 1.58 15.66 14.72
N LEU A 193 0.61 15.17 13.94
CA LEU A 193 0.63 15.27 12.49
C LEU A 193 0.61 16.72 12.01
N VAL A 194 -0.23 17.55 12.64
CA VAL A 194 -0.31 18.99 12.37
C VAL A 194 0.99 19.68 12.75
N ALA A 195 1.50 19.48 13.96
CA ALA A 195 2.74 20.09 14.44
C ALA A 195 3.93 19.82 13.50
N ARG A 196 4.07 18.59 13.00
CA ARG A 196 5.10 18.22 12.00
C ARG A 196 4.98 18.97 10.68
N LYS A 197 3.78 19.40 10.29
CA LYS A 197 3.52 20.09 9.00
C LYS A 197 3.28 21.59 9.14
N LEU A 198 3.07 22.09 10.36
CA LEU A 198 2.71 23.47 10.63
C LEU A 198 3.74 24.45 10.05
N ARG A 199 5.02 24.21 10.32
CA ARG A 199 6.14 25.05 9.84
C ARG A 199 6.21 25.15 8.32
N ALA A 200 5.88 24.08 7.61
CA ALA A 200 5.91 24.04 6.14
C ALA A 200 4.77 24.86 5.49
N THR A 201 3.86 25.42 6.29
CA THR A 201 2.73 26.24 5.81
C THR A 201 2.85 27.71 6.18
N ARG A 202 3.91 28.15 6.88
CA ARG A 202 4.07 29.55 7.39
C ARG A 202 3.99 30.63 6.32
N GLY A 203 4.37 30.34 5.08
CA GLY A 203 4.30 31.30 3.98
C GLY A 203 2.90 31.46 3.35
N LEU A 204 1.88 30.77 3.87
CA LEU A 204 0.50 30.84 3.38
C LEU A 204 -0.36 31.66 4.33
N ASP A 205 -1.42 32.30 3.80
CA ASP A 205 -2.45 32.90 4.63
C ASP A 205 -3.19 31.86 5.51
N ARG A 206 -3.81 32.32 6.60
CA ARG A 206 -4.45 31.47 7.61
C ARG A 206 -5.48 30.52 7.01
N ASP A 207 -6.27 30.97 6.04
CA ASP A 207 -7.33 30.14 5.44
C ASP A 207 -6.75 29.04 4.55
N LYS A 208 -5.68 29.33 3.81
CA LYS A 208 -4.98 28.32 3.01
C LYS A 208 -4.28 27.30 3.91
N ARG A 209 -3.67 27.75 5.02
CA ARG A 209 -3.10 26.87 6.04
C ARG A 209 -4.15 25.92 6.59
N LEU A 210 -5.29 26.47 7.05
CA LEU A 210 -6.39 25.70 7.60
C LEU A 210 -6.85 24.63 6.61
N ARG A 211 -7.16 25.01 5.36
CA ARG A 211 -7.61 24.07 4.33
C ARG A 211 -6.57 22.98 4.03
N ARG A 212 -5.31 23.34 3.93
CA ARG A 212 -4.22 22.40 3.62
C ARG A 212 -4.00 21.39 4.73
N LEU A 213 -3.96 21.82 5.99
CA LEU A 213 -3.74 20.96 7.14
C LEU A 213 -4.97 20.09 7.44
N ALA A 214 -6.18 20.67 7.41
CA ALA A 214 -7.41 19.92 7.57
C ALA A 214 -7.60 18.88 6.44
N GLY A 215 -7.30 19.25 5.20
CA GLY A 215 -7.32 18.31 4.06
C GLY A 215 -6.31 17.16 4.22
N MET A 216 -5.15 17.39 4.82
CA MET A 216 -4.20 16.34 5.17
C MET A 216 -4.80 15.36 6.18
N LEU A 217 -5.43 15.84 7.26
CA LEU A 217 -6.08 15.00 8.26
C LEU A 217 -7.27 14.23 7.67
N ALA A 218 -8.08 14.88 6.83
CA ALA A 218 -9.22 14.25 6.16
C ALA A 218 -8.79 13.04 5.30
N ARG A 219 -7.67 13.17 4.55
CA ARG A 219 -7.10 12.04 3.79
C ARG A 219 -6.61 10.90 4.67
N LYS A 220 -6.29 11.15 5.92
CA LYS A 220 -5.92 10.15 6.92
C LYS A 220 -7.13 9.57 7.67
N GLY A 221 -8.34 10.00 7.33
CA GLY A 221 -9.59 9.48 7.86
C GLY A 221 -10.11 10.16 9.12
N TYR A 222 -9.51 11.26 9.56
CA TYR A 222 -10.02 12.04 10.68
C TYR A 222 -11.35 12.69 10.30
N SER A 223 -12.26 12.83 11.29
CA SER A 223 -13.51 13.55 11.09
C SER A 223 -13.25 15.03 10.80
N GLU A 224 -14.12 15.66 10.02
CA GLU A 224 -13.99 17.09 9.69
C GLU A 224 -13.97 17.96 10.95
N GLY A 225 -14.86 17.66 11.90
CA GLY A 225 -14.92 18.41 13.17
C GLY A 225 -13.62 18.34 13.97
N MET A 226 -13.02 17.14 14.10
CA MET A 226 -11.73 16.96 14.77
C MET A 226 -10.61 17.65 13.99
N ALA A 227 -10.57 17.48 12.69
CA ALA A 227 -9.53 18.07 11.84
C ALA A 227 -9.53 19.60 11.93
N LEU A 228 -10.70 20.24 11.84
CA LEU A 228 -10.83 21.70 11.94
C LEU A 228 -10.48 22.20 13.36
N ARG A 229 -10.93 21.51 14.42
CA ARG A 229 -10.64 21.88 15.81
C ARG A 229 -9.13 21.86 16.07
N VAL A 230 -8.47 20.74 15.76
CA VAL A 230 -7.03 20.56 16.00
C VAL A 230 -6.20 21.57 15.21
N VAL A 231 -6.55 21.82 13.94
CA VAL A 231 -5.79 22.77 13.12
C VAL A 231 -5.99 24.21 13.59
N ARG A 232 -7.23 24.64 13.97
CA ARG A 232 -7.47 25.97 14.50
C ARG A 232 -6.67 26.22 15.77
N GLN A 233 -6.72 25.27 16.70
CA GLN A 233 -5.97 25.35 17.93
C GLN A 233 -4.45 25.50 17.68
N ALA A 234 -3.90 24.67 16.79
CA ALA A 234 -2.46 24.75 16.46
C ALA A 234 -2.05 26.07 15.79
N LEU A 235 -2.95 26.68 15.00
CA LEU A 235 -2.70 27.99 14.38
C LEU A 235 -2.84 29.15 15.38
N GLU A 236 -3.69 29.01 16.37
CA GLU A 236 -3.87 29.99 17.47
C GLU A 236 -2.65 29.96 18.38
N GLU A 237 -2.22 28.79 18.83
CA GLU A 237 -1.01 28.61 19.65
C GLU A 237 0.23 29.17 18.94
N GLU A 238 0.42 28.93 17.64
CA GLU A 238 1.56 29.50 16.89
C GLU A 238 1.47 31.03 16.75
N GLY A 239 0.25 31.59 16.65
CA GLY A 239 0.03 33.04 16.62
C GLY A 239 0.40 33.73 17.93
N GLU A 240 -0.03 33.17 19.04
CA GLU A 240 0.30 33.65 20.38
C GLU A 240 1.80 33.59 20.67
N GLU A 241 2.48 32.47 20.33
CA GLU A 241 3.94 32.36 20.48
C GLU A 241 4.69 33.44 19.68
N THR A 242 4.18 33.82 18.52
CA THR A 242 4.80 34.85 17.67
C THR A 242 4.61 36.25 18.24
N GLU A 243 3.47 36.56 18.84
CA GLU A 243 3.21 37.82 19.52
C GLU A 243 4.12 38.04 20.71
N PHE A 244 4.31 37.03 21.56
CA PHE A 244 5.22 37.09 22.71
C PHE A 244 6.68 37.32 22.30
N LEU A 245 7.12 36.77 21.19
CA LEU A 245 8.49 36.97 20.69
C LEU A 245 8.70 38.35 20.07
N THR A 246 7.65 38.97 19.55
CA THR A 246 7.71 40.28 18.90
C THR A 246 7.69 41.42 19.95
N ASP A 247 6.96 41.26 21.03
CA ASP A 247 6.89 42.22 22.11
C ASP A 247 8.18 42.30 22.98
N GLY A 248 8.98 41.24 22.99
CA GLY A 248 10.24 41.17 23.72
C GLY A 248 11.43 41.87 23.05
N GLU A 249 11.34 42.26 21.77
CA GLU A 249 12.45 42.89 21.03
C GLU A 249 12.42 44.43 21.02
N TYR A 250 11.44 45.07 21.68
CA TYR A 250 11.29 46.53 21.71
C TYR A 250 11.65 47.17 23.05
N GLU A 251 12.16 46.44 24.05
CA GLU A 251 12.68 47.02 25.28
C GLU A 251 14.22 46.77 25.37
N GLY A 252 14.96 47.54 24.55
CA GLY A 252 16.42 47.53 24.55
C GLY A 252 16.97 48.90 24.13
#